data_eab11a9f7a6a96701d819fcd2626c948
#
_entry.id   eab11a9f7a6a96701d819fcd2626c948
#
_cell.length_a   1.000
_cell.length_b   1.000
_cell.length_c   1.000
_cell.angle_alpha   90.00
_cell.angle_beta   90.00
_cell.angle_gamma   90.00
#
_symmetry.space_group_name_H-M   'P 1'
#
loop_
_entity.id
_entity.type
_entity.pdbx_description
1 polymer ?
#
loop_
_entity_poly.entity_id
_entity_poly.type
_entity_poly.pdbx_seq_one_letter_code
_entity_poly.pdbx_strand_id
1 'polypeptide(L)'
;LLPKDTKKIYLLFDEIQVVEGWQRVINGIRVSFDSDIVITGSNANMLSGELATLLSGRYIEIPIYPFSFQEFLNVKGIELNSRKVDIAYDEYEKYGGFPSVTIAEESIKDTILSGIFDTIVLNDVALRSGIKDPTALKSIISFLADNVGQLVNTSKIVNTLKNEGIETTNHTVNRYLDLLESGYLFYRTKQYDIRGREYLRTNGKYFIVDTGLRRN
;
A
#
# COMPACT_ATOMS: atom_id res chain seq x y z
N LEU A 1 29.32 -5.55 -15.14
CA LEU A 1 29.78 -4.74 -16.29
C LEU A 1 28.68 -4.80 -17.34
N LEU A 2 28.07 -3.64 -17.68
CA LEU A 2 27.07 -3.55 -18.74
C LEU A 2 27.75 -3.63 -20.10
N PRO A 3 27.14 -4.31 -21.11
CA PRO A 3 27.75 -4.44 -22.44
C PRO A 3 27.91 -3.07 -23.11
N LYS A 4 29.05 -2.81 -23.73
CA LYS A 4 29.34 -1.54 -24.38
C LYS A 4 28.75 -1.38 -25.80
N ASP A 5 28.28 -2.46 -26.41
CA ASP A 5 27.85 -2.51 -27.81
C ASP A 5 26.36 -2.70 -28.05
N THR A 6 25.50 -2.53 -27.01
CA THR A 6 24.05 -2.63 -27.17
C THR A 6 23.44 -1.28 -27.52
N LYS A 7 22.61 -1.25 -28.55
CA LYS A 7 21.90 -0.01 -28.99
C LYS A 7 20.94 0.52 -27.94
N LYS A 8 20.34 -0.34 -27.11
CA LYS A 8 19.43 0.02 -26.01
C LYS A 8 19.45 -1.07 -24.94
N ILE A 9 19.45 -0.66 -23.67
CA ILE A 9 19.45 -1.56 -22.52
C ILE A 9 18.11 -1.45 -21.79
N TYR A 10 17.52 -2.59 -21.44
CA TYR A 10 16.33 -2.67 -20.60
C TYR A 10 16.72 -3.20 -19.23
N LEU A 11 16.46 -2.42 -18.19
CA LEU A 11 16.84 -2.74 -16.82
C LEU A 11 15.58 -2.76 -15.94
N LEU A 12 15.38 -3.87 -15.23
CA LEU A 12 14.33 -4.02 -14.24
C LEU A 12 14.96 -4.25 -12.88
N PHE A 13 14.63 -3.38 -11.93
CA PHE A 13 15.10 -3.48 -10.55
C PHE A 13 13.89 -3.66 -9.66
N ASP A 14 13.83 -4.81 -8.98
CA ASP A 14 12.75 -5.15 -8.06
C ASP A 14 13.16 -4.80 -6.63
N GLU A 15 12.23 -4.22 -5.85
CA GLU A 15 12.44 -3.81 -4.44
C GLU A 15 13.73 -3.01 -4.24
N ILE A 16 14.02 -2.06 -5.14
CA ILE A 16 15.32 -1.36 -5.20
C ILE A 16 15.63 -0.56 -3.93
N GLN A 17 14.63 -0.19 -3.15
CA GLN A 17 14.79 0.59 -1.92
C GLN A 17 15.58 -0.14 -0.83
N VAL A 18 15.83 -1.44 -0.96
CA VAL A 18 16.70 -2.19 -0.03
C VAL A 18 18.19 -1.88 -0.25
N VAL A 19 18.54 -1.24 -1.36
CA VAL A 19 19.92 -0.89 -1.70
C VAL A 19 20.17 0.57 -1.35
N GLU A 20 21.12 0.84 -0.47
CA GLU A 20 21.48 2.21 -0.09
C GLU A 20 22.12 2.95 -1.28
N GLY A 21 21.68 4.20 -1.51
CA GLY A 21 22.25 5.08 -2.55
C GLY A 21 21.88 4.68 -3.99
N TRP A 22 20.90 3.79 -4.19
CA TRP A 22 20.47 3.31 -5.50
C TRP A 22 20.11 4.46 -6.47
N GLN A 23 19.60 5.58 -5.97
CA GLN A 23 19.18 6.73 -6.77
C GLN A 23 20.32 7.31 -7.61
N ARG A 24 21.52 7.35 -7.01
CA ARG A 24 22.74 7.85 -7.71
C ARG A 24 23.17 6.87 -8.80
N VAL A 25 23.08 5.57 -8.53
CA VAL A 25 23.41 4.52 -9.49
C VAL A 25 22.46 4.57 -10.69
N ILE A 26 21.15 4.63 -10.44
CA ILE A 26 20.12 4.73 -11.49
C ILE A 26 20.34 5.99 -12.34
N ASN A 27 20.56 7.14 -11.69
CA ASN A 27 20.84 8.37 -12.44
C ASN A 27 22.12 8.27 -13.27
N GLY A 28 23.19 7.63 -12.74
CA GLY A 28 24.43 7.37 -13.48
C GLY A 28 24.21 6.47 -14.70
N ILE A 29 23.46 5.39 -14.55
CA ILE A 29 23.13 4.48 -15.68
C ILE A 29 22.34 5.23 -16.75
N ARG A 30 21.31 5.97 -16.37
CA ARG A 30 20.47 6.73 -17.29
C ARG A 30 21.25 7.77 -18.11
N VAL A 31 22.29 8.37 -17.52
CA VAL A 31 23.11 9.37 -18.21
C VAL A 31 24.17 8.69 -19.11
N SER A 32 24.68 7.53 -18.71
CA SER A 32 25.79 6.86 -19.37
C SER A 32 25.38 5.90 -20.48
N PHE A 33 24.12 5.46 -20.49
CA PHE A 33 23.63 4.45 -21.42
C PHE A 33 22.27 4.85 -22.00
N ASP A 34 22.04 4.49 -23.26
CA ASP A 34 20.68 4.49 -23.83
C ASP A 34 19.90 3.34 -23.19
N SER A 35 19.03 3.66 -22.21
CA SER A 35 18.40 2.64 -21.38
C SER A 35 16.97 3.00 -21.01
N ASP A 36 16.10 1.99 -21.03
CA ASP A 36 14.80 2.03 -20.33
C ASP A 36 14.97 1.36 -18.97
N ILE A 37 14.58 2.05 -17.93
CA ILE A 37 14.75 1.57 -16.55
C ILE A 37 13.39 1.51 -15.89
N VAL A 38 13.03 0.33 -15.41
CA VAL A 38 11.85 0.09 -14.57
C VAL A 38 12.32 -0.25 -13.16
N ILE A 39 11.77 0.41 -12.18
CA ILE A 39 12.05 0.13 -10.77
C ILE A 39 10.74 -0.15 -10.05
N THR A 40 10.73 -1.11 -9.15
CA THR A 40 9.60 -1.40 -8.28
C THR A 40 9.93 -1.15 -6.82
N GLY A 41 8.90 -0.99 -6.02
CA GLY A 41 9.00 -0.90 -4.57
C GLY A 41 7.64 -0.81 -3.91
N SER A 42 7.57 -1.31 -2.69
CA SER A 42 6.36 -1.46 -1.90
C SER A 42 5.99 -0.24 -1.05
N ASN A 43 6.66 0.92 -1.23
CA ASN A 43 6.46 2.08 -0.37
C ASN A 43 6.41 3.40 -1.15
N ALA A 44 5.36 4.21 -0.92
CA ALA A 44 5.20 5.53 -1.53
C ALA A 44 6.36 6.49 -1.22
N ASN A 45 7.00 6.35 -0.05
CA ASN A 45 8.16 7.16 0.32
C ASN A 45 9.42 6.84 -0.49
N MET A 46 9.42 5.75 -1.26
CA MET A 46 10.51 5.44 -2.20
C MET A 46 10.72 6.59 -3.20
N LEU A 47 9.64 7.27 -3.58
CA LEU A 47 9.63 8.35 -4.56
C LEU A 47 9.81 9.74 -3.90
N SER A 48 9.96 9.81 -2.57
CA SER A 48 10.21 11.05 -1.83
C SER A 48 11.72 11.29 -1.57
N GLY A 49 12.07 12.48 -1.14
CA GLY A 49 13.44 12.81 -0.74
C GLY A 49 14.43 12.91 -1.90
N GLU A 50 15.52 12.12 -1.89
CA GLU A 50 16.58 12.20 -2.90
C GLU A 50 16.10 11.86 -4.32
N LEU A 51 15.07 11.01 -4.47
CA LEU A 51 14.48 10.71 -5.76
C LEU A 51 13.78 11.93 -6.34
N ALA A 52 13.04 12.67 -5.51
CA ALA A 52 12.40 13.90 -5.94
C ALA A 52 13.42 14.94 -6.43
N THR A 53 14.65 14.93 -5.92
CA THR A 53 15.71 15.85 -6.35
C THR A 53 16.51 15.36 -7.53
N LEU A 54 16.94 14.10 -7.54
CA LEU A 54 17.83 13.54 -8.59
C LEU A 54 17.11 13.11 -9.87
N LEU A 55 15.86 12.64 -9.74
CA LEU A 55 15.07 12.10 -10.86
C LEU A 55 13.80 12.93 -11.15
N SER A 56 13.61 14.07 -10.47
CA SER A 56 12.43 14.92 -10.65
C SER A 56 12.17 15.26 -12.12
N GLY A 57 10.92 15.03 -12.56
CA GLY A 57 10.49 15.26 -13.94
C GLY A 57 11.06 14.26 -14.98
N ARG A 58 11.69 13.17 -14.53
CA ARG A 58 12.39 12.19 -15.38
C ARG A 58 11.93 10.76 -15.18
N TYR A 59 10.82 10.56 -14.49
CA TYR A 59 10.17 9.26 -14.31
C TYR A 59 8.65 9.42 -14.40
N ILE A 60 7.99 8.31 -14.64
CA ILE A 60 6.54 8.18 -14.56
C ILE A 60 6.26 7.16 -13.46
N GLU A 61 5.40 7.53 -12.54
CA GLU A 61 4.91 6.63 -11.51
C GLU A 61 3.67 5.89 -12.01
N ILE A 62 3.69 4.57 -11.86
CA ILE A 62 2.57 3.69 -12.23
C ILE A 62 2.18 2.91 -10.98
N PRO A 63 1.14 3.34 -10.25
CA PRO A 63 0.64 2.58 -9.11
C PRO A 63 -0.02 1.29 -9.58
N ILE A 64 0.36 0.16 -8.97
CA ILE A 64 -0.24 -1.15 -9.22
C ILE A 64 -1.10 -1.52 -8.02
N TYR A 65 -2.38 -1.72 -8.27
CA TYR A 65 -3.37 -2.09 -7.26
C TYR A 65 -3.68 -3.58 -7.32
N PRO A 66 -4.25 -4.17 -6.24
CA PRO A 66 -4.95 -5.44 -6.36
C PRO A 66 -6.00 -5.38 -7.48
N PHE A 67 -6.39 -6.51 -8.02
CA PHE A 67 -7.38 -6.56 -9.10
C PHE A 67 -8.68 -5.85 -8.70
N SER A 68 -9.17 -5.01 -9.58
CA SER A 68 -10.57 -4.56 -9.55
C SER A 68 -11.51 -5.75 -9.74
N PHE A 69 -12.78 -5.61 -9.38
CA PHE A 69 -13.76 -6.69 -9.58
C PHE A 69 -13.85 -7.14 -11.06
N GLN A 70 -13.73 -6.18 -11.99
CA GLN A 70 -13.71 -6.52 -13.43
C GLN A 70 -12.48 -7.36 -13.82
N GLU A 71 -11.30 -7.03 -13.32
CA GLU A 71 -10.07 -7.79 -13.57
C GLU A 71 -10.15 -9.16 -12.89
N PHE A 72 -10.72 -9.25 -11.68
CA PHE A 72 -10.99 -10.49 -10.99
C PHE A 72 -11.90 -11.40 -11.83
N LEU A 73 -13.01 -10.88 -12.38
CA LEU A 73 -13.90 -11.65 -13.27
C LEU A 73 -13.16 -12.15 -14.51
N ASN A 74 -12.31 -11.30 -15.11
CA ASN A 74 -11.53 -11.67 -16.28
C ASN A 74 -10.57 -12.84 -15.98
N VAL A 75 -9.88 -12.79 -14.83
CA VAL A 75 -8.98 -13.88 -14.40
C VAL A 75 -9.75 -15.18 -14.14
N LYS A 76 -10.96 -15.07 -13.57
CA LYS A 76 -11.85 -16.22 -13.33
C LYS A 76 -12.57 -16.73 -14.60
N GLY A 77 -12.47 -16.04 -15.73
CA GLY A 77 -13.19 -16.37 -16.96
C GLY A 77 -14.70 -16.21 -16.82
N ILE A 78 -15.18 -15.26 -16.03
CA ILE A 78 -16.60 -15.00 -15.76
C ILE A 78 -17.02 -13.73 -16.51
N GLU A 79 -18.01 -13.85 -17.39
CA GLU A 79 -18.61 -12.70 -18.07
C GLU A 79 -19.58 -11.94 -17.16
N LEU A 80 -19.62 -10.60 -17.27
CA LEU A 80 -20.48 -9.72 -16.46
C LEU A 80 -21.98 -10.02 -16.54
N ASN A 81 -22.44 -10.61 -17.63
CA ASN A 81 -23.84 -11.02 -17.82
C ASN A 81 -24.13 -12.44 -17.30
N SER A 82 -23.15 -13.11 -16.75
CA SER A 82 -23.27 -14.46 -16.20
C SER A 82 -24.02 -14.48 -14.88
N ARG A 83 -24.85 -15.50 -14.66
CA ARG A 83 -25.47 -15.78 -13.35
C ARG A 83 -24.45 -16.08 -12.23
N LYS A 84 -23.18 -16.28 -12.58
CA LYS A 84 -22.09 -16.52 -11.63
C LYS A 84 -21.50 -15.23 -11.03
N VAL A 85 -21.94 -14.05 -11.51
CA VAL A 85 -21.37 -12.77 -11.08
C VAL A 85 -21.62 -12.52 -9.58
N ASP A 86 -22.81 -12.84 -9.07
CA ASP A 86 -23.13 -12.65 -7.64
C ASP A 86 -22.23 -13.52 -6.75
N ILE A 87 -22.03 -14.79 -7.12
CA ILE A 87 -21.14 -15.70 -6.39
C ILE A 87 -19.68 -15.20 -6.45
N ALA A 88 -19.26 -14.71 -7.62
CA ALA A 88 -17.93 -14.13 -7.80
C ALA A 88 -17.75 -12.83 -7.00
N TYR A 89 -18.81 -12.05 -6.85
CA TYR A 89 -18.79 -10.85 -6.01
C TYR A 89 -18.65 -11.19 -4.53
N ASP A 90 -19.39 -12.18 -4.02
CA ASP A 90 -19.24 -12.67 -2.64
C ASP A 90 -17.81 -13.17 -2.38
N GLU A 91 -17.22 -13.90 -3.35
CA GLU A 91 -15.82 -14.33 -3.26
C GLU A 91 -14.85 -13.14 -3.24
N TYR A 92 -15.06 -12.15 -4.11
CA TYR A 92 -14.23 -10.94 -4.19
C TYR A 92 -14.37 -10.07 -2.93
N GLU A 93 -15.58 -9.89 -2.41
CA GLU A 93 -15.81 -9.17 -1.15
C GLU A 93 -15.07 -9.85 0.01
N LYS A 94 -15.11 -11.18 0.05
CA LYS A 94 -14.52 -11.99 1.12
C LYS A 94 -12.99 -12.04 1.06
N TYR A 95 -12.41 -12.25 -0.12
CA TYR A 95 -10.99 -12.54 -0.29
C TYR A 95 -10.18 -11.46 -1.01
N GLY A 96 -10.86 -10.44 -1.53
CA GLY A 96 -10.20 -9.34 -2.24
C GLY A 96 -9.72 -9.70 -3.65
N GLY A 97 -8.83 -8.84 -4.15
CA GLY A 97 -8.30 -8.89 -5.52
C GLY A 97 -6.80 -9.14 -5.61
N PHE A 98 -6.10 -9.57 -4.55
CA PHE A 98 -4.70 -9.94 -4.71
C PHE A 98 -4.55 -11.08 -5.71
N PRO A 99 -3.65 -10.96 -6.72
CA PRO A 99 -3.51 -11.97 -7.77
C PRO A 99 -3.29 -13.37 -7.24
N SER A 100 -2.38 -13.55 -6.27
CA SER A 100 -2.09 -14.84 -5.65
C SER A 100 -3.30 -15.46 -4.92
N VAL A 101 -4.14 -14.62 -4.32
CA VAL A 101 -5.38 -15.05 -3.63
C VAL A 101 -6.46 -15.39 -4.66
N THR A 102 -6.57 -14.58 -5.72
CA THR A 102 -7.58 -14.78 -6.78
C THR A 102 -7.44 -16.16 -7.47
N ILE A 103 -6.21 -16.60 -7.73
CA ILE A 103 -5.94 -17.86 -8.42
C ILE A 103 -5.82 -19.07 -7.48
N ALA A 104 -5.75 -18.85 -6.17
CA ALA A 104 -5.57 -19.92 -5.20
C ALA A 104 -6.86 -20.73 -4.98
N GLU A 105 -6.71 -21.96 -4.49
CA GLU A 105 -7.81 -22.74 -3.95
C GLU A 105 -8.36 -22.11 -2.67
N GLU A 106 -9.68 -22.24 -2.44
CA GLU A 106 -10.35 -21.58 -1.30
C GLU A 106 -9.71 -21.96 0.06
N SER A 107 -9.28 -23.22 0.19
CA SER A 107 -8.69 -23.76 1.43
C SER A 107 -7.43 -23.05 1.90
N ILE A 108 -6.69 -22.36 1.02
CA ILE A 108 -5.41 -21.69 1.35
C ILE A 108 -5.48 -20.17 1.26
N LYS A 109 -6.61 -19.59 0.81
CA LYS A 109 -6.72 -18.14 0.62
C LYS A 109 -6.48 -17.34 1.89
N ASP A 110 -7.07 -17.75 3.02
CA ASP A 110 -6.88 -17.08 4.30
C ASP A 110 -5.40 -17.12 4.73
N THR A 111 -4.70 -18.23 4.49
CA THR A 111 -3.26 -18.36 4.78
C THR A 111 -2.43 -17.39 3.93
N ILE A 112 -2.75 -17.27 2.64
CA ILE A 112 -2.07 -16.34 1.74
C ILE A 112 -2.32 -14.89 2.18
N LEU A 113 -3.59 -14.54 2.49
CA LEU A 113 -3.95 -13.20 2.98
C LEU A 113 -3.23 -12.83 4.27
N SER A 114 -3.17 -13.75 5.24
CA SER A 114 -2.41 -13.53 6.49
C SER A 114 -0.93 -13.31 6.21
N GLY A 115 -0.34 -14.08 5.29
CA GLY A 115 1.06 -13.89 4.87
C GLY A 115 1.31 -12.52 4.22
N ILE A 116 0.40 -12.07 3.35
CA ILE A 116 0.46 -10.72 2.72
C ILE A 116 0.34 -9.64 3.80
N PHE A 117 -0.65 -9.76 4.68
CA PHE A 117 -0.88 -8.81 5.76
C PHE A 117 0.34 -8.68 6.67
N ASP A 118 0.89 -9.81 7.14
CA ASP A 118 2.09 -9.81 7.98
C ASP A 118 3.30 -9.20 7.26
N THR A 119 3.47 -9.46 5.97
CA THR A 119 4.55 -8.86 5.17
C THR A 119 4.42 -7.34 5.13
N ILE A 120 3.24 -6.82 4.81
CA ILE A 120 3.00 -5.37 4.76
C ILE A 120 3.19 -4.76 6.15
N VAL A 121 2.53 -5.30 7.18
CA VAL A 121 2.50 -4.70 8.51
C VAL A 121 3.85 -4.82 9.21
N LEU A 122 4.48 -6.00 9.19
CA LEU A 122 5.71 -6.24 9.94
C LEU A 122 6.93 -5.76 9.18
N ASN A 123 7.06 -6.05 7.89
CA ASN A 123 8.25 -5.70 7.13
C ASN A 123 8.21 -4.28 6.60
N ASP A 124 7.13 -3.88 5.93
CA ASP A 124 7.08 -2.60 5.25
C ASP A 124 6.74 -1.45 6.20
N VAL A 125 5.89 -1.66 7.17
CA VAL A 125 5.48 -0.61 8.11
C VAL A 125 6.32 -0.63 9.39
N ALA A 126 6.36 -1.74 10.11
CA ALA A 126 6.98 -1.78 11.44
C ALA A 126 8.51 -1.75 11.39
N LEU A 127 9.15 -2.68 10.67
CA LEU A 127 10.61 -2.79 10.65
C LEU A 127 11.29 -1.57 10.02
N ARG A 128 10.81 -1.13 8.85
CA ARG A 128 11.39 0.05 8.17
C ARG A 128 11.24 1.35 8.96
N SER A 129 10.21 1.43 9.81
CA SER A 129 9.94 2.62 10.63
C SER A 129 10.54 2.55 12.03
N GLY A 130 11.27 1.46 12.33
CA GLY A 130 11.90 1.25 13.65
C GLY A 130 10.90 1.05 14.79
N ILE A 131 9.71 0.54 14.50
CA ILE A 131 8.70 0.21 15.51
C ILE A 131 9.11 -1.10 16.17
N LYS A 132 9.46 -1.01 17.47
CA LYS A 132 9.90 -2.19 18.25
C LYS A 132 8.73 -3.05 18.70
N ASP A 133 7.60 -2.43 19.07
CA ASP A 133 6.39 -3.12 19.49
C ASP A 133 5.23 -2.76 18.53
N PRO A 134 4.79 -3.72 17.71
CA PRO A 134 3.72 -3.48 16.74
C PRO A 134 2.30 -3.54 17.35
N THR A 135 2.13 -3.75 18.66
CA THR A 135 0.82 -3.91 19.30
C THR A 135 -0.11 -2.74 19.02
N ALA A 136 0.34 -1.52 19.30
CA ALA A 136 -0.43 -0.31 19.02
C ALA A 136 -0.75 -0.14 17.53
N LEU A 137 0.19 -0.52 16.63
CA LEU A 137 -0.01 -0.48 15.19
C LEU A 137 -1.12 -1.46 14.77
N LYS A 138 -1.11 -2.69 15.28
CA LYS A 138 -2.14 -3.70 14.99
C LYS A 138 -3.52 -3.24 15.48
N SER A 139 -3.62 -2.69 16.70
CA SER A 139 -4.89 -2.14 17.20
C SER A 139 -5.41 -0.97 16.36
N ILE A 140 -4.51 -0.10 15.85
CA ILE A 140 -4.92 0.98 14.92
C ILE A 140 -5.44 0.39 13.61
N ILE A 141 -4.79 -0.64 13.06
CA ILE A 141 -5.24 -1.32 11.83
C ILE A 141 -6.63 -1.91 12.03
N SER A 142 -6.85 -2.66 13.12
CA SER A 142 -8.17 -3.23 13.44
C SER A 142 -9.23 -2.14 13.59
N PHE A 143 -8.91 -1.06 14.32
CA PHE A 143 -9.82 0.08 14.45
C PHE A 143 -10.21 0.68 13.09
N LEU A 144 -9.25 0.87 12.18
CA LEU A 144 -9.50 1.42 10.85
C LEU A 144 -10.29 0.45 9.97
N ALA A 145 -10.01 -0.86 10.06
CA ALA A 145 -10.73 -1.90 9.33
C ALA A 145 -12.21 -1.99 9.75
N ASP A 146 -12.52 -1.79 11.04
CA ASP A 146 -13.89 -1.73 11.55
C ASP A 146 -14.62 -0.44 11.18
N ASN A 147 -13.88 0.66 10.96
CA ASN A 147 -14.43 1.98 10.66
C ASN A 147 -14.17 2.43 9.22
N VAL A 148 -14.02 1.49 8.26
CA VAL A 148 -13.81 1.81 6.85
C VAL A 148 -14.88 2.76 6.33
N GLY A 149 -14.43 3.86 5.67
CA GLY A 149 -15.33 4.88 5.11
C GLY A 149 -16.04 5.78 6.13
N GLN A 150 -15.84 5.57 7.42
CA GLN A 150 -16.34 6.48 8.46
C GLN A 150 -15.35 7.61 8.74
N LEU A 151 -15.86 8.72 9.25
CA LEU A 151 -15.01 9.84 9.65
C LEU A 151 -14.25 9.49 10.94
N VAL A 152 -12.94 9.47 10.84
CA VAL A 152 -12.04 9.13 11.94
C VAL A 152 -11.19 10.35 12.30
N ASN A 153 -11.00 10.58 13.59
CA ASN A 153 -10.01 11.52 14.11
C ASN A 153 -9.03 10.82 15.05
N THR A 154 -7.84 11.39 15.15
CA THR A 154 -6.74 10.84 15.94
C THR A 154 -7.10 10.68 17.42
N SER A 155 -7.85 11.64 17.99
CA SER A 155 -8.24 11.59 19.41
C SER A 155 -9.18 10.41 19.71
N LYS A 156 -10.06 10.04 18.76
CA LYS A 156 -10.92 8.86 18.91
C LYS A 156 -10.07 7.59 18.99
N ILE A 157 -9.06 7.47 18.11
CA ILE A 157 -8.12 6.33 18.13
C ILE A 157 -7.35 6.28 19.45
N VAL A 158 -6.78 7.40 19.90
CA VAL A 158 -6.04 7.47 21.18
C VAL A 158 -6.91 7.01 22.34
N ASN A 159 -8.16 7.46 22.40
CA ASN A 159 -9.07 7.08 23.48
C ASN A 159 -9.41 5.57 23.43
N THR A 160 -9.62 5.02 22.24
CA THR A 160 -9.86 3.58 22.07
C THR A 160 -8.66 2.77 22.57
N LEU A 161 -7.44 3.11 22.12
CA LEU A 161 -6.21 2.43 22.55
C LEU A 161 -5.97 2.51 24.05
N LYS A 162 -6.24 3.66 24.67
CA LYS A 162 -6.13 3.81 26.13
C LYS A 162 -7.12 2.91 26.88
N ASN A 163 -8.33 2.73 26.35
CA ASN A 163 -9.32 1.82 26.94
C ASN A 163 -8.87 0.34 26.83
N GLU A 164 -8.04 0.01 25.84
CA GLU A 164 -7.40 -1.29 25.66
C GLU A 164 -6.10 -1.44 26.52
N GLY A 165 -5.74 -0.43 27.31
CA GLY A 165 -4.54 -0.42 28.13
C GLY A 165 -3.26 -0.07 27.37
N ILE A 166 -3.38 0.44 26.14
CA ILE A 166 -2.24 0.83 25.29
C ILE A 166 -2.00 2.34 25.43
N GLU A 167 -0.94 2.71 26.12
CA GLU A 167 -0.53 4.11 26.27
C GLU A 167 0.00 4.67 24.94
N THR A 168 -0.61 5.73 24.45
CA THR A 168 -0.23 6.35 23.19
C THR A 168 -0.55 7.85 23.17
N THR A 169 -0.04 8.55 22.16
CA THR A 169 -0.25 9.99 21.96
C THR A 169 -0.82 10.27 20.57
N ASN A 170 -1.45 11.44 20.39
CA ASN A 170 -1.90 11.89 19.06
C ASN A 170 -0.74 11.92 18.04
N HIS A 171 0.45 12.29 18.47
CA HIS A 171 1.63 12.31 17.61
C HIS A 171 2.01 10.92 17.13
N THR A 172 2.03 9.93 18.03
CA THR A 172 2.33 8.52 17.70
C THR A 172 1.28 7.94 16.76
N VAL A 173 0.00 8.18 17.03
CA VAL A 173 -1.10 7.71 16.18
C VAL A 173 -1.01 8.35 14.79
N ASN A 174 -0.79 9.66 14.68
CA ASN A 174 -0.62 10.30 13.36
C ASN A 174 0.54 9.69 12.57
N ARG A 175 1.69 9.48 13.23
CA ARG A 175 2.83 8.80 12.61
C ARG A 175 2.46 7.41 12.09
N TYR A 176 1.69 6.64 12.85
CA TYR A 176 1.27 5.31 12.41
C TYR A 176 0.29 5.38 11.24
N LEU A 177 -0.64 6.33 11.25
CA LEU A 177 -1.53 6.58 10.11
C LEU A 177 -0.76 6.93 8.84
N ASP A 178 0.25 7.80 8.93
CA ASP A 178 1.11 8.16 7.79
C ASP A 178 1.91 6.95 7.28
N LEU A 179 2.35 6.08 8.17
CA LEU A 179 3.06 4.84 7.81
C LEU A 179 2.15 3.82 7.10
N LEU A 180 0.90 3.67 7.57
CA LEU A 180 -0.08 2.80 6.94
C LEU A 180 -0.50 3.31 5.56
N GLU A 181 -0.55 4.62 5.38
CA GLU A 181 -0.82 5.27 4.09
C GLU A 181 0.37 5.08 3.13
N SER A 182 1.60 5.32 3.60
CA SER A 182 2.82 5.13 2.79
C SER A 182 3.14 3.66 2.49
N GLY A 183 2.72 2.72 3.33
CA GLY A 183 2.79 1.27 3.07
C GLY A 183 1.65 0.74 2.19
N TYR A 184 0.83 1.61 1.61
CA TYR A 184 -0.31 1.25 0.76
C TYR A 184 -1.33 0.31 1.41
N LEU A 185 -1.39 0.24 2.74
CA LEU A 185 -2.40 -0.57 3.43
C LEU A 185 -3.75 0.14 3.51
N PHE A 186 -3.72 1.47 3.71
CA PHE A 186 -4.91 2.31 3.72
C PHE A 186 -4.76 3.53 2.83
N TYR A 187 -5.87 3.96 2.23
CA TYR A 187 -6.01 5.24 1.55
C TYR A 187 -6.79 6.20 2.42
N ARG A 188 -6.26 7.40 2.59
CA ARG A 188 -6.93 8.48 3.30
C ARG A 188 -7.59 9.43 2.33
N THR A 189 -8.90 9.64 2.47
CA THR A 189 -9.61 10.73 1.80
C THR A 189 -9.84 11.87 2.78
N LYS A 190 -9.42 13.07 2.39
CA LYS A 190 -9.65 14.30 3.15
C LYS A 190 -11.02 14.86 2.78
N GLN A 191 -11.64 15.56 3.73
CA GLN A 191 -12.87 16.28 3.43
C GLN A 191 -12.57 17.40 2.42
N TYR A 192 -13.34 17.46 1.33
CA TYR A 192 -13.29 18.58 0.42
C TYR A 192 -14.16 19.71 0.98
N ASP A 193 -13.58 20.89 1.22
CA ASP A 193 -14.32 22.08 1.64
C ASP A 193 -14.21 23.16 0.54
N ILE A 194 -15.37 23.48 -0.06
CA ILE A 194 -15.49 24.52 -1.10
C ILE A 194 -15.07 25.90 -0.56
N ARG A 195 -15.21 26.13 0.75
CA ARG A 195 -14.86 27.42 1.39
C ARG A 195 -13.39 27.53 1.82
N GLY A 196 -12.59 26.47 1.63
CA GLY A 196 -11.14 26.46 1.86
C GLY A 196 -10.70 26.58 3.32
N ARG A 197 -11.61 26.58 4.31
CA ARG A 197 -11.28 26.81 5.72
C ARG A 197 -11.06 25.53 6.53
N GLU A 198 -11.45 24.36 6.00
CA GLU A 198 -11.45 23.09 6.75
C GLU A 198 -10.35 22.10 6.31
N TYR A 199 -9.51 22.45 5.33
CA TYR A 199 -8.42 21.58 4.85
C TYR A 199 -7.39 21.22 5.93
N LEU A 200 -7.34 21.99 7.03
CA LEU A 200 -6.43 21.76 8.15
C LEU A 200 -6.98 20.81 9.21
N ARG A 201 -8.21 20.34 9.08
CA ARG A 201 -8.76 19.35 10.02
C ARG A 201 -8.08 18.00 9.81
N THR A 202 -7.63 17.42 10.91
CA THR A 202 -6.97 16.09 10.93
C THR A 202 -7.91 14.92 10.65
N ASN A 203 -9.21 15.20 10.52
CA ASN A 203 -10.22 14.18 10.25
C ASN A 203 -10.12 13.68 8.80
N GLY A 204 -10.30 12.39 8.61
CA GLY A 204 -10.32 11.76 7.30
C GLY A 204 -11.13 10.47 7.31
N LYS A 205 -11.44 9.97 6.12
CA LYS A 205 -11.96 8.62 5.96
C LYS A 205 -10.81 7.74 5.48
N TYR A 206 -10.76 6.52 6.00
CA TYR A 206 -9.76 5.54 5.61
C TYR A 206 -10.44 4.39 4.89
N PHE A 207 -9.81 3.95 3.80
CA PHE A 207 -10.25 2.82 3.01
C PHE A 207 -9.09 1.84 2.90
N ILE A 208 -9.36 0.57 3.22
CA ILE A 208 -8.35 -0.48 3.08
C ILE A 208 -8.10 -0.76 1.59
N VAL A 209 -6.87 -1.06 1.22
CA VAL A 209 -6.47 -1.29 -0.18
C VAL A 209 -7.18 -2.47 -0.80
N ASP A 210 -7.46 -3.49 0.01
CA ASP A 210 -8.08 -4.74 -0.43
C ASP A 210 -9.04 -5.27 0.63
N THR A 211 -10.22 -5.72 0.21
CA THR A 211 -11.27 -6.20 1.12
C THR A 211 -10.87 -7.46 1.88
N GLY A 212 -10.05 -8.32 1.27
CA GLY A 212 -9.55 -9.54 1.90
C GLY A 212 -8.67 -9.26 3.13
N LEU A 213 -7.94 -8.14 3.15
CA LEU A 213 -7.12 -7.75 4.31
C LEU A 213 -7.93 -7.27 5.51
N ARG A 214 -9.20 -6.96 5.35
CA ARG A 214 -10.07 -6.47 6.43
C ARG A 214 -10.30 -7.52 7.54
N ARG A 215 -10.09 -8.79 7.23
CA ARG A 215 -10.44 -9.92 8.12
C ARG A 215 -9.26 -10.44 8.96
N ASN A 216 -8.06 -9.93 8.74
CA ASN A 216 -6.81 -10.36 9.41
C ASN A 216 -6.44 -9.53 10.64
#